data_9923a4ab55f45fce1fdd5b60d38988cf
#
_entry.id   9923a4ab55f45fce1fdd5b60d38988cf
#
_cell.length_a   1.000
_cell.length_b   1.000
_cell.length_c   1.000
_cell.angle_alpha   90.00
_cell.angle_beta   90.00
_cell.angle_gamma   90.00
#
_symmetry.space_group_name_H-M   'P 1'
#
loop_
_entity.id
_entity.type
_entity.pdbx_description
1 polymer ?
#
loop_
_entity_poly.entity_id
_entity_poly.type
_entity_poly.pdbx_seq_one_letter_code
_entity_poly.pdbx_strand_id
1 'polypeptide(L)'
;MTGCKVLVGVTGGIAAYKACSLVSLLVQGEAGVRVVMTSNATRFVAPLTFQTLSHNRVITDLFVSAEQWDSQHIELARWAEALVVAPATASFLGKVAAGISDDVLTCTTLATRAPTLLAPAMNGQMWRHPAVQRNVATLTSMGYRLVGPVEGRLADGTVDVGRMSEPPDIASALEDILSAR
;
A
#
# COMPACT_ATOMS: atom_id res chain seq x y z
N MET A 1 11.79 13.77 2.59
CA MET A 1 11.83 12.34 3.09
C MET A 1 13.24 11.73 3.03
N THR A 2 14.28 12.56 2.92
CA THR A 2 15.68 12.11 2.74
C THR A 2 16.10 11.08 3.78
N GLY A 3 16.57 9.91 3.34
CA GLY A 3 17.05 8.81 4.16
C GLY A 3 15.98 7.96 4.86
N CYS A 4 14.70 8.34 4.80
CA CYS A 4 13.62 7.56 5.42
C CYS A 4 13.38 6.24 4.67
N LYS A 5 13.06 5.17 5.41
CA LYS A 5 12.79 3.84 4.86
C LYS A 5 11.29 3.64 4.68
N VAL A 6 10.83 3.70 3.45
CA VAL A 6 9.42 3.58 3.09
C VAL A 6 9.14 2.24 2.44
N LEU A 7 8.22 1.49 3.02
CA LEU A 7 7.67 0.29 2.41
C LEU A 7 6.41 0.64 1.63
N VAL A 8 6.35 0.29 0.35
CA VAL A 8 5.19 0.49 -0.51
C VAL A 8 4.50 -0.84 -0.76
N GLY A 9 3.28 -0.98 -0.27
CA GLY A 9 2.40 -2.11 -0.55
C GLY A 9 1.53 -1.82 -1.77
N VAL A 10 1.49 -2.73 -2.73
CA VAL A 10 0.66 -2.59 -3.93
C VAL A 10 -0.35 -3.72 -4.00
N THR A 11 -1.65 -3.38 -4.02
CA THR A 11 -2.73 -4.38 -4.14
C THR A 11 -3.35 -4.39 -5.53
N GLY A 12 -4.12 -5.45 -5.82
CA GLY A 12 -4.66 -5.74 -7.15
C GLY A 12 -5.85 -4.88 -7.54
N GLY A 13 -5.59 -3.69 -8.05
CA GLY A 13 -6.58 -2.78 -8.63
C GLY A 13 -5.98 -1.98 -9.77
N ILE A 14 -6.82 -1.44 -10.66
CA ILE A 14 -6.33 -0.68 -11.82
C ILE A 14 -5.41 0.48 -11.40
N ALA A 15 -5.65 1.11 -10.26
CA ALA A 15 -4.82 2.20 -9.75
C ALA A 15 -3.37 1.79 -9.39
N ALA A 16 -3.02 0.50 -9.49
CA ALA A 16 -1.64 0.02 -9.30
C ALA A 16 -0.62 0.71 -10.24
N TYR A 17 -1.05 1.15 -11.45
CA TYR A 17 -0.16 1.91 -12.34
C TYR A 17 0.28 3.25 -11.73
N LYS A 18 -0.56 3.88 -10.90
CA LYS A 18 -0.21 5.13 -10.20
C LYS A 18 0.83 4.92 -9.10
N ALA A 19 0.89 3.72 -8.52
CA ALA A 19 1.91 3.39 -7.55
C ALA A 19 3.33 3.46 -8.14
N CYS A 20 3.48 3.27 -9.46
CA CYS A 20 4.77 3.47 -10.13
C CYS A 20 5.25 4.94 -9.99
N SER A 21 4.35 5.89 -10.21
CA SER A 21 4.65 7.31 -10.03
C SER A 21 4.93 7.65 -8.56
N LEU A 22 4.19 7.05 -7.62
CA LEU A 22 4.46 7.23 -6.19
C LEU A 22 5.86 6.73 -5.83
N VAL A 23 6.24 5.51 -6.24
CA VAL A 23 7.59 4.96 -5.99
C VAL A 23 8.66 5.87 -6.59
N SER A 24 8.46 6.35 -7.82
CA SER A 24 9.40 7.27 -8.46
C SER A 24 9.55 8.58 -7.67
N LEU A 25 8.45 9.18 -7.20
CA LEU A 25 8.48 10.40 -6.38
C LEU A 25 9.24 10.20 -5.06
N LEU A 26 8.98 9.06 -4.38
CA LEU A 26 9.64 8.74 -3.12
C LEU A 26 11.15 8.58 -3.30
N VAL A 27 11.57 7.87 -4.37
CA VAL A 27 13.00 7.69 -4.70
C VAL A 27 13.67 9.02 -5.09
N GLN A 28 12.99 9.87 -5.87
CA GLN A 28 13.48 11.22 -6.19
C GLN A 28 13.61 12.11 -4.93
N GLY A 29 12.75 11.89 -3.94
CA GLY A 29 12.83 12.51 -2.62
C GLY A 29 13.87 11.86 -1.69
N GLU A 30 14.78 11.03 -2.24
CA GLU A 30 15.88 10.37 -1.54
C GLU A 30 15.44 9.42 -0.42
N ALA A 31 14.20 8.90 -0.48
CA ALA A 31 13.75 7.83 0.41
C ALA A 31 14.33 6.48 -0.03
N GLY A 32 14.70 5.64 0.93
CA GLY A 32 14.93 4.22 0.67
C GLY A 32 13.58 3.52 0.48
N VAL A 33 13.30 3.00 -0.72
CA VAL A 33 11.99 2.41 -1.05
C VAL A 33 12.12 0.92 -1.29
N ARG A 34 11.31 0.11 -0.59
CA ARG A 34 11.07 -1.30 -0.91
C ARG A 34 9.61 -1.50 -1.30
N VAL A 35 9.34 -2.47 -2.18
CA VAL A 35 7.98 -2.70 -2.68
C VAL A 35 7.56 -4.14 -2.41
N VAL A 36 6.33 -4.28 -1.92
CA VAL A 36 5.64 -5.56 -1.73
C VAL A 36 4.37 -5.55 -2.57
N MET A 37 4.14 -6.59 -3.35
CA MET A 37 2.95 -6.71 -4.18
C MET A 37 2.13 -7.95 -3.81
N THR A 38 0.82 -7.79 -3.77
CA THR A 38 -0.05 -8.97 -3.75
C THR A 38 -0.01 -9.69 -5.12
N SER A 39 -0.33 -10.98 -5.16
CA SER A 39 -0.40 -11.75 -6.41
C SER A 39 -1.35 -11.11 -7.43
N ASN A 40 -2.45 -10.50 -6.99
CA ASN A 40 -3.35 -9.79 -7.89
C ASN A 40 -2.75 -8.49 -8.43
N ALA A 41 -1.88 -7.81 -7.69
CA ALA A 41 -1.20 -6.60 -8.17
C ALA A 41 -0.28 -6.89 -9.36
N THR A 42 0.38 -8.04 -9.37
CA THR A 42 1.29 -8.44 -10.46
C THR A 42 0.58 -8.63 -11.81
N ARG A 43 -0.74 -8.76 -11.81
CA ARG A 43 -1.57 -8.84 -13.02
C ARG A 43 -1.83 -7.47 -13.66
N PHE A 44 -1.65 -6.38 -12.92
CA PHE A 44 -1.83 -5.00 -13.41
C PHE A 44 -0.50 -4.34 -13.77
N VAL A 45 0.53 -4.58 -12.96
CA VAL A 45 1.88 -4.03 -13.17
C VAL A 45 2.89 -5.13 -12.90
N ALA A 46 3.85 -5.30 -13.80
CA ALA A 46 4.91 -6.30 -13.61
C ALA A 46 5.83 -5.90 -12.42
N PRO A 47 6.26 -6.84 -11.58
CA PRO A 47 7.21 -6.57 -10.50
C PRO A 47 8.50 -5.89 -10.97
N LEU A 48 8.95 -6.22 -12.20
CA LEU A 48 10.13 -5.61 -12.81
C LEU A 48 10.03 -4.08 -12.91
N THR A 49 8.83 -3.53 -13.14
CA THR A 49 8.63 -2.08 -13.19
C THR A 49 9.01 -1.43 -11.84
N PHE A 50 8.49 -1.97 -10.75
CA PHE A 50 8.80 -1.48 -9.41
C PHE A 50 10.25 -1.74 -9.00
N GLN A 51 10.83 -2.88 -9.41
CA GLN A 51 12.23 -3.18 -9.16
C GLN A 51 13.15 -2.16 -9.83
N THR A 52 12.84 -1.78 -11.06
CA THR A 52 13.60 -0.75 -11.81
C THR A 52 13.47 0.62 -11.14
N LEU A 53 12.27 1.01 -10.70
CA LEU A 53 12.01 2.31 -10.09
C LEU A 53 12.61 2.43 -8.67
N SER A 54 12.52 1.38 -7.87
CA SER A 54 12.99 1.40 -6.47
C SER A 54 14.45 1.01 -6.31
N HIS A 55 15.08 0.46 -7.36
CA HIS A 55 16.42 -0.16 -7.33
C HIS A 55 16.54 -1.29 -6.29
N ASN A 56 15.42 -1.88 -5.88
CA ASN A 56 15.34 -2.95 -4.89
C ASN A 56 14.49 -4.10 -5.42
N ARG A 57 14.80 -5.33 -4.96
CA ARG A 57 13.98 -6.50 -5.27
C ARG A 57 12.55 -6.29 -4.78
N VAL A 58 11.57 -6.61 -5.63
CA VAL A 58 10.15 -6.62 -5.27
C VAL A 58 9.78 -7.97 -4.67
N ILE A 59 9.01 -7.94 -3.60
CA ILE A 59 8.57 -9.15 -2.90
C ILE A 59 7.10 -9.40 -3.22
N THR A 60 6.80 -10.61 -3.70
CA THR A 60 5.46 -10.99 -4.18
C THR A 60 4.90 -12.23 -3.49
N ASP A 61 5.73 -12.97 -2.79
CA ASP A 61 5.37 -14.24 -2.16
C ASP A 61 5.98 -14.34 -0.75
N LEU A 62 5.30 -15.08 0.14
CA LEU A 62 5.81 -15.43 1.47
C LEU A 62 6.92 -16.48 1.42
N PHE A 63 6.90 -17.36 0.41
CA PHE A 63 7.70 -18.57 0.31
C PHE A 63 8.64 -18.52 -0.88
N VAL A 64 9.67 -17.67 -0.84
CA VAL A 64 10.55 -17.43 -2.01
C VAL A 64 11.65 -18.47 -2.17
N SER A 65 12.12 -19.13 -1.12
CA SER A 65 12.98 -20.34 -1.19
C SER A 65 13.13 -20.98 0.19
N ALA A 66 13.30 -22.31 0.21
CA ALA A 66 13.57 -23.08 1.41
C ALA A 66 14.96 -22.78 2.06
N GLU A 67 15.81 -22.04 1.38
CA GLU A 67 17.18 -21.72 1.80
C GLU A 67 17.28 -20.44 2.67
N GLN A 68 16.23 -19.62 2.70
CA GLN A 68 16.17 -18.40 3.53
C GLN A 68 15.29 -18.62 4.75
N TRP A 69 15.92 -18.86 5.91
CA TRP A 69 15.25 -19.02 7.21
C TRP A 69 14.60 -17.74 7.74
N ASP A 70 14.94 -16.57 7.17
CA ASP A 70 14.39 -15.30 7.61
C ASP A 70 13.00 -15.07 7.00
N SER A 71 12.03 -14.88 7.88
CA SER A 71 10.67 -14.48 7.51
C SER A 71 10.70 -13.09 6.86
N GLN A 72 10.74 -13.03 5.53
CA GLN A 72 10.86 -11.77 4.76
C GLN A 72 9.87 -10.69 5.23
N HIS A 73 8.64 -11.07 5.59
CA HIS A 73 7.64 -10.13 6.11
C HIS A 73 8.05 -9.51 7.45
N ILE A 74 8.77 -10.24 8.32
CA ILE A 74 9.30 -9.71 9.58
C ILE A 74 10.47 -8.78 9.34
N GLU A 75 11.38 -9.13 8.42
CA GLU A 75 12.49 -8.24 8.02
C GLU A 75 11.96 -6.92 7.48
N LEU A 76 10.98 -6.96 6.56
CA LEU A 76 10.34 -5.78 5.99
C LEU A 76 9.64 -4.94 7.06
N ALA A 77 8.89 -5.59 7.95
CA ALA A 77 8.16 -4.93 9.03
C ALA A 77 9.09 -4.19 10.00
N ARG A 78 10.30 -4.73 10.25
CA ARG A 78 11.33 -4.10 11.09
C ARG A 78 12.11 -3.02 10.34
N TRP A 79 12.32 -3.21 9.04
CA TRP A 79 13.07 -2.28 8.20
C TRP A 79 12.31 -0.98 7.97
N ALA A 80 10.97 -1.05 7.81
CA ALA A 80 10.14 0.08 7.45
C ALA A 80 10.02 1.11 8.58
N GLU A 81 10.22 2.37 8.26
CA GLU A 81 9.89 3.52 9.11
C GLU A 81 8.49 4.06 8.81
N ALA A 82 7.98 3.82 7.62
CA ALA A 82 6.58 4.02 7.26
C ALA A 82 6.15 2.94 6.26
N LEU A 83 4.88 2.56 6.31
CA LEU A 83 4.22 1.71 5.32
C LEU A 83 3.15 2.54 4.60
N VAL A 84 3.17 2.55 3.28
CA VAL A 84 2.06 3.08 2.47
C VAL A 84 1.49 1.98 1.59
N VAL A 85 0.17 1.78 1.62
CA VAL A 85 -0.50 0.81 0.74
C VAL A 85 -1.30 1.58 -0.31
N ALA A 86 -0.82 1.54 -1.54
CA ALA A 86 -1.37 2.26 -2.68
C ALA A 86 -1.31 1.41 -3.97
N PRO A 87 -2.46 1.05 -4.53
CA PRO A 87 -3.81 1.21 -3.99
C PRO A 87 -4.08 0.27 -2.80
N ALA A 88 -5.00 0.66 -1.90
CA ALA A 88 -5.57 -0.21 -0.88
C ALA A 88 -6.98 -0.65 -1.32
N THR A 89 -7.11 -1.89 -1.80
CA THR A 89 -8.40 -2.46 -2.24
C THR A 89 -9.31 -2.82 -1.07
N ALA A 90 -10.61 -2.94 -1.30
CA ALA A 90 -11.58 -3.40 -0.30
C ALA A 90 -11.20 -4.76 0.31
N SER A 91 -10.64 -5.68 -0.50
CA SER A 91 -10.14 -6.98 -0.02
C SER A 91 -9.02 -6.81 0.99
N PHE A 92 -8.02 -5.97 0.68
CA PHE A 92 -6.91 -5.68 1.60
C PHE A 92 -7.41 -5.05 2.90
N LEU A 93 -8.25 -4.00 2.81
CA LEU A 93 -8.83 -3.34 3.99
C LEU A 93 -9.59 -4.35 4.87
N GLY A 94 -10.40 -5.21 4.26
CA GLY A 94 -11.16 -6.24 4.98
C GLY A 94 -10.27 -7.26 5.67
N LYS A 95 -9.23 -7.74 5.00
CA LYS A 95 -8.27 -8.70 5.57
C LYS A 95 -7.56 -8.12 6.78
N VAL A 96 -6.96 -6.94 6.65
CA VAL A 96 -6.21 -6.31 7.75
C VAL A 96 -7.13 -5.96 8.92
N ALA A 97 -8.34 -5.43 8.67
CA ALA A 97 -9.32 -5.14 9.70
C ALA A 97 -9.77 -6.40 10.47
N ALA A 98 -9.74 -7.57 9.84
CA ALA A 98 -10.07 -8.86 10.44
C ALA A 98 -8.84 -9.64 10.96
N GLY A 99 -7.63 -9.11 10.85
CA GLY A 99 -6.40 -9.81 11.26
C GLY A 99 -5.99 -10.96 10.35
N ILE A 100 -6.47 -11.00 9.09
CA ILE A 100 -6.13 -12.05 8.13
C ILE A 100 -4.77 -11.73 7.49
N SER A 101 -3.84 -12.68 7.59
CA SER A 101 -2.46 -12.58 7.12
C SER A 101 -2.11 -13.76 6.20
N ASP A 102 -2.75 -13.82 5.02
CA ASP A 102 -2.66 -14.92 4.08
C ASP A 102 -1.73 -14.62 2.86
N ASP A 103 -1.14 -13.43 2.83
CA ASP A 103 -0.15 -13.01 1.84
C ASP A 103 0.97 -12.16 2.49
N VAL A 104 2.08 -11.98 1.76
CA VAL A 104 3.25 -11.26 2.27
C VAL A 104 2.95 -9.82 2.70
N LEU A 105 2.03 -9.12 2.01
CA LEU A 105 1.70 -7.74 2.34
C LEU A 105 0.85 -7.66 3.62
N THR A 106 -0.15 -8.51 3.76
CA THR A 106 -0.99 -8.56 4.96
C THR A 106 -0.18 -9.02 6.19
N CYS A 107 0.70 -10.03 6.04
CA CYS A 107 1.63 -10.43 7.10
C CYS A 107 2.53 -9.27 7.53
N THR A 108 3.16 -8.56 6.57
CA THR A 108 4.04 -7.42 6.87
C THR A 108 3.26 -6.28 7.54
N THR A 109 2.04 -6.00 7.06
CA THR A 109 1.19 -4.93 7.61
C THR A 109 0.79 -5.19 9.05
N LEU A 110 0.49 -6.45 9.42
CA LEU A 110 0.14 -6.81 10.78
C LEU A 110 1.36 -6.94 11.70
N ALA A 111 2.56 -7.18 11.16
CA ALA A 111 3.79 -7.31 11.91
C ALA A 111 4.51 -5.98 12.15
N THR A 112 4.25 -4.95 11.34
CA THR A 112 4.99 -3.67 11.44
C THR A 112 4.49 -2.81 12.60
N ARG A 113 5.43 -2.05 13.20
CA ARG A 113 5.13 -0.97 14.14
C ARG A 113 5.22 0.42 13.48
N ALA A 114 5.58 0.44 12.21
CA ALA A 114 5.66 1.68 11.46
C ALA A 114 4.26 2.27 11.22
N PRO A 115 4.10 3.59 11.29
CA PRO A 115 2.84 4.21 10.91
C PRO A 115 2.46 3.81 9.50
N THR A 116 1.18 3.51 9.31
CA THR A 116 0.67 2.97 8.05
C THR A 116 -0.35 3.92 7.44
N LEU A 117 -0.10 4.30 6.19
CA LEU A 117 -0.97 5.11 5.35
C LEU A 117 -1.67 4.22 4.32
N LEU A 118 -2.98 4.32 4.22
CA LEU A 118 -3.80 3.58 3.26
C LEU A 118 -4.36 4.55 2.22
N ALA A 119 -4.16 4.25 0.93
CA ALA A 119 -4.75 4.98 -0.19
C ALA A 119 -5.84 4.13 -0.86
N PRO A 120 -7.11 4.19 -0.39
CA PRO A 120 -8.18 3.36 -0.91
C PRO A 120 -8.46 3.62 -2.39
N ALA A 121 -8.75 2.52 -3.13
CA ALA A 121 -9.19 2.60 -4.52
C ALA A 121 -10.17 1.47 -4.83
N MET A 122 -11.40 1.84 -5.22
CA MET A 122 -12.46 0.88 -5.56
C MET A 122 -13.62 1.60 -6.26
N ASN A 123 -14.59 0.83 -6.77
CA ASN A 123 -15.85 1.39 -7.26
C ASN A 123 -16.60 2.15 -6.14
N GLY A 124 -17.34 3.21 -6.46
CA GLY A 124 -18.02 4.06 -5.48
C GLY A 124 -19.08 3.34 -4.66
N GLN A 125 -19.79 2.35 -5.23
CA GLN A 125 -20.73 1.53 -4.47
C GLN A 125 -20.02 0.62 -3.47
N MET A 126 -18.85 0.08 -3.86
CA MET A 126 -18.01 -0.69 -2.93
C MET A 126 -17.52 0.20 -1.78
N TRP A 127 -17.10 1.43 -2.08
CA TRP A 127 -16.65 2.37 -1.05
C TRP A 127 -17.75 2.67 -0.04
N ARG A 128 -18.98 2.96 -0.51
CA ARG A 128 -20.12 3.24 0.36
C ARG A 128 -20.72 2.01 1.06
N HIS A 129 -20.28 0.80 0.68
CA HIS A 129 -20.84 -0.41 1.26
C HIS A 129 -20.58 -0.47 2.78
N PRO A 130 -21.60 -0.76 3.61
CA PRO A 130 -21.47 -0.75 5.08
C PRO A 130 -20.32 -1.63 5.60
N ALA A 131 -20.03 -2.76 4.96
CA ALA A 131 -18.91 -3.61 5.35
C ALA A 131 -17.55 -2.92 5.13
N VAL A 132 -17.38 -2.17 4.03
CA VAL A 132 -16.14 -1.43 3.76
C VAL A 132 -16.00 -0.26 4.73
N GLN A 133 -17.07 0.50 4.97
CA GLN A 133 -17.04 1.60 5.93
C GLN A 133 -16.76 1.14 7.35
N ARG A 134 -17.31 0.00 7.78
CA ARG A 134 -16.96 -0.62 9.06
C ARG A 134 -15.47 -0.99 9.12
N ASN A 135 -14.91 -1.60 8.08
CA ASN A 135 -13.49 -1.95 8.03
C ASN A 135 -12.61 -0.71 8.10
N VAL A 136 -12.97 0.36 7.39
CA VAL A 136 -12.28 1.66 7.46
C VAL A 136 -12.30 2.23 8.88
N ALA A 137 -13.47 2.27 9.52
CA ALA A 137 -13.60 2.75 10.90
C ALA A 137 -12.76 1.91 11.88
N THR A 138 -12.76 0.58 11.71
CA THR A 138 -11.94 -0.33 12.51
C THR A 138 -10.45 -0.04 12.33
N LEU A 139 -9.97 0.08 11.09
CA LEU A 139 -8.56 0.39 10.81
C LEU A 139 -8.16 1.76 11.37
N THR A 140 -9.02 2.77 11.22
CA THR A 140 -8.78 4.10 11.80
C THR A 140 -8.66 4.04 13.32
N SER A 141 -9.52 3.27 14.00
CA SER A 141 -9.44 3.07 15.46
C SER A 141 -8.18 2.33 15.90
N MET A 142 -7.59 1.53 15.02
CA MET A 142 -6.30 0.85 15.22
C MET A 142 -5.09 1.76 14.92
N GLY A 143 -5.29 3.01 14.51
CA GLY A 143 -4.21 3.97 14.22
C GLY A 143 -3.74 4.02 12.77
N TYR A 144 -4.40 3.29 11.85
CA TYR A 144 -4.13 3.44 10.42
C TYR A 144 -4.64 4.81 9.93
N ARG A 145 -3.86 5.47 9.09
CA ARG A 145 -4.27 6.72 8.44
C ARG A 145 -4.73 6.47 7.02
N LEU A 146 -5.68 7.27 6.54
CA LEU A 146 -6.20 7.19 5.19
C LEU A 146 -5.93 8.49 4.43
N VAL A 147 -5.66 8.35 3.12
CA VAL A 147 -5.62 9.46 2.16
C VAL A 147 -6.56 9.13 1.00
N GLY A 148 -7.62 9.92 0.84
CA GLY A 148 -8.71 9.60 -0.08
C GLY A 148 -9.68 8.52 0.47
N PRO A 149 -10.45 7.83 -0.42
CA PRO A 149 -10.47 8.04 -1.87
C PRO A 149 -11.08 9.39 -2.24
N VAL A 150 -10.78 9.86 -3.44
CA VAL A 150 -11.29 11.11 -3.98
C VAL A 150 -12.37 10.88 -5.03
N GLU A 151 -13.16 11.92 -5.32
CA GLU A 151 -14.09 11.94 -6.44
C GLU A 151 -13.32 12.04 -7.76
N GLY A 152 -13.79 11.36 -8.77
CA GLY A 152 -13.22 11.43 -10.11
C GLY A 152 -13.72 10.30 -11.02
N ARG A 153 -13.20 10.29 -12.25
CA ARG A 153 -13.56 9.24 -13.21
C ARG A 153 -13.03 7.89 -12.76
N LEU A 154 -13.91 6.92 -12.64
CA LEU A 154 -13.63 5.54 -12.29
C LEU A 154 -13.39 4.66 -13.54
N ALA A 155 -12.95 3.43 -13.34
CA ALA A 155 -12.61 2.50 -14.42
C ALA A 155 -13.84 2.08 -15.27
N ASP A 156 -15.03 2.14 -14.69
CA ASP A 156 -16.31 1.89 -15.39
C ASP A 156 -16.82 3.11 -16.19
N GLY A 157 -16.07 4.21 -16.18
CA GLY A 157 -16.41 5.46 -16.88
C GLY A 157 -17.29 6.42 -16.09
N THR A 158 -17.82 6.03 -14.93
CA THR A 158 -18.60 6.90 -14.05
C THR A 158 -17.71 7.92 -13.33
N VAL A 159 -18.33 9.01 -12.86
CA VAL A 159 -17.67 9.98 -11.97
C VAL A 159 -18.26 9.78 -10.57
N ASP A 160 -17.43 9.35 -9.65
CA ASP A 160 -17.87 9.04 -8.28
C ASP A 160 -16.67 9.04 -7.31
N VAL A 161 -16.95 8.97 -6.00
CA VAL A 161 -15.94 8.74 -4.97
C VAL A 161 -15.48 7.28 -5.02
N GLY A 162 -14.16 7.08 -5.10
CA GLY A 162 -13.57 5.73 -5.17
C GLY A 162 -12.21 5.70 -5.85
N ARG A 163 -11.83 6.84 -6.46
CA ARG A 163 -10.54 7.00 -7.11
C ARG A 163 -9.43 7.18 -6.07
N MET A 164 -8.31 6.46 -6.25
CA MET A 164 -7.12 6.68 -5.44
C MET A 164 -6.64 8.13 -5.55
N SER A 165 -6.25 8.73 -4.42
CA SER A 165 -5.58 10.03 -4.39
C SER A 165 -4.37 10.05 -5.32
N GLU A 166 -3.99 11.22 -5.80
CA GLU A 166 -2.85 11.33 -6.70
C GLU A 166 -1.53 11.07 -5.94
N PRO A 167 -0.50 10.53 -6.63
CA PRO A 167 0.76 10.21 -6.00
C PRO A 167 1.40 11.36 -5.21
N PRO A 168 1.37 12.63 -5.66
CA PRO A 168 1.88 13.74 -4.86
C PRO A 168 1.14 13.94 -3.53
N ASP A 169 -0.19 13.77 -3.52
CA ASP A 169 -1.00 13.92 -2.30
C ASP A 169 -0.69 12.81 -1.30
N ILE A 170 -0.47 11.58 -1.82
CA ILE A 170 -0.07 10.43 -0.98
C ILE A 170 1.33 10.65 -0.40
N ALA A 171 2.26 11.17 -1.21
CA ALA A 171 3.62 11.46 -0.74
C ALA A 171 3.61 12.56 0.34
N SER A 172 2.82 13.63 0.17
CA SER A 172 2.66 14.68 1.16
C SER A 172 2.08 14.16 2.48
N ALA A 173 1.01 13.35 2.40
CA ALA A 173 0.42 12.74 3.59
C ALA A 173 1.40 11.79 4.32
N LEU A 174 2.30 11.15 3.59
CA LEU A 174 3.35 10.31 4.16
C LEU A 174 4.43 11.15 4.86
N GLU A 175 4.80 12.31 4.31
CA GLU A 175 5.72 13.26 4.95
C GLU A 175 5.16 13.77 6.28
N ASP A 176 3.88 14.12 6.33
CA ASP A 176 3.20 14.54 7.56
C ASP A 176 3.26 13.45 8.64
N ILE A 177 3.09 12.19 8.25
CA ILE A 177 3.18 11.05 9.16
C ILE A 177 4.59 10.87 9.71
N LEU A 178 5.61 11.02 8.87
CA LEU A 178 7.01 10.88 9.26
C LEU A 178 7.49 12.05 10.13
N SER A 179 6.98 13.26 9.90
CA SER A 179 7.35 14.46 10.65
C SER A 179 6.70 14.55 12.02
N ALA A 180 5.64 13.80 12.27
CA ALA A 180 4.89 13.76 13.53
C ALA A 180 5.46 12.78 14.57
N ARG A 181 6.66 12.22 14.33
CA ARG A 181 7.35 11.27 15.21
C ARG A 181 8.16 11.91 16.32
#